data_c5f61032e9e2615a34ef5b8b03795b50
#
_entry.id   c5f61032e9e2615a34ef5b8b03795b50
#
_cell.length_a   1.000
_cell.length_b   1.000
_cell.length_c   1.000
_cell.angle_alpha   90.00
_cell.angle_beta   90.00
_cell.angle_gamma   90.00
#
_symmetry.space_group_name_H-M   'P 1'
#
loop_
_entity.id
_entity.type
_entity.pdbx_description
1 polymer ?
#
loop_
_entity_poly.entity_id
_entity_poly.type
_entity_poly.pdbx_seq_one_letter_code
_entity_poly.pdbx_strand_id
1 'polypeptide(L)'
;MRTHGKSKRRTWRKLHLMINAETQEIVAECLTTNNVHDTVPVPGMLDEQKTPVGRFYGDGILDTWDLYGTLDQRGIEPVVPPQRNAVLTRHGNSKLPKLPRDEAIRGCRKFGRKGWKVKVGYHRRSIVETAMFRLKTIFGGRLKNRLLRNQKTESRIRCKILNHFTKLGMPKYE
;
A
#
# COMPACT_ATOMS: atom_id res chain seq x y z
N MET A 1 -5.31 -14.82 46.51
CA MET A 1 -6.35 -14.15 45.67
C MET A 1 -5.70 -13.54 44.44
N ARG A 2 -5.93 -14.10 43.24
CA ARG A 2 -5.44 -13.50 41.98
C ARG A 2 -6.45 -12.43 41.59
N THR A 3 -6.09 -11.16 41.73
CA THR A 3 -6.85 -10.06 41.14
C THR A 3 -6.75 -10.19 39.62
N HIS A 4 -7.86 -10.51 38.97
CA HIS A 4 -7.98 -10.47 37.53
C HIS A 4 -7.76 -9.03 37.06
N GLY A 5 -6.51 -8.68 36.75
CA GLY A 5 -6.18 -7.42 36.11
C GLY A 5 -6.92 -7.34 34.79
N LYS A 6 -7.65 -6.25 34.56
CA LYS A 6 -8.26 -5.94 33.27
C LYS A 6 -7.20 -6.18 32.18
N SER A 7 -7.41 -7.16 31.30
CA SER A 7 -6.51 -7.44 30.21
C SER A 7 -6.39 -6.16 29.38
N LYS A 8 -5.23 -5.50 29.40
CA LYS A 8 -5.00 -4.32 28.58
C LYS A 8 -5.21 -4.74 27.13
N ARG A 9 -6.32 -4.31 26.55
CA ARG A 9 -6.66 -4.56 25.16
C ARG A 9 -5.49 -4.11 24.30
N ARG A 10 -4.83 -5.04 23.59
CA ARG A 10 -3.73 -4.72 22.70
C ARG A 10 -4.27 -3.79 21.62
N THR A 11 -3.75 -2.58 21.51
CA THR A 11 -4.08 -1.65 20.45
C THR A 11 -3.08 -1.83 19.32
N TRP A 12 -3.58 -2.22 18.17
CA TRP A 12 -2.77 -2.35 16.95
C TRP A 12 -2.66 -1.00 16.26
N ARG A 13 -1.55 -0.79 15.57
CA ARG A 13 -1.36 0.31 14.64
C ARG A 13 -1.21 -0.25 13.24
N LYS A 14 -1.67 0.49 12.25
CA LYS A 14 -1.43 0.19 10.84
C LYS A 14 -0.31 1.09 10.34
N LEU A 15 0.69 0.49 9.72
CA LEU A 15 1.73 1.22 8.99
C LEU A 15 1.46 1.07 7.49
N HIS A 16 1.14 2.18 6.85
CA HIS A 16 0.97 2.26 5.41
C HIS A 16 2.28 2.70 4.79
N LEU A 17 2.72 2.02 3.75
CA LEU A 17 3.97 2.31 3.04
C LEU A 17 3.68 2.49 1.55
N MET A 18 4.26 3.53 0.97
CA MET A 18 4.38 3.71 -0.46
C MET A 18 5.84 3.56 -0.85
N ILE A 19 6.12 2.71 -1.83
CA ILE A 19 7.48 2.33 -2.20
C ILE A 19 7.66 2.51 -3.70
N ASN A 20 8.77 3.13 -4.08
CA ASN A 20 9.17 3.17 -5.48
C ASN A 20 9.55 1.76 -5.93
N ALA A 21 8.88 1.25 -6.96
CA ALA A 21 9.04 -0.13 -7.42
C ALA A 21 10.41 -0.38 -8.11
N GLU A 22 11.13 0.66 -8.47
CA GLU A 22 12.44 0.57 -9.14
C GLU A 22 13.58 0.72 -8.15
N THR A 23 13.54 1.76 -7.30
CA THR A 23 14.60 2.03 -6.32
C THR A 23 14.41 1.27 -5.00
N GLN A 24 13.22 0.70 -4.76
CA GLN A 24 12.82 0.05 -3.51
C GLN A 24 12.84 0.98 -2.27
N GLU A 25 12.93 2.28 -2.49
CA GLU A 25 12.86 3.27 -1.42
C GLU A 25 11.43 3.49 -0.95
N ILE A 26 11.25 3.61 0.36
CA ILE A 26 9.99 4.07 0.96
C ILE A 26 9.87 5.57 0.66
N VAL A 27 8.95 5.93 -0.22
CA VAL A 27 8.76 7.32 -0.65
C VAL A 27 7.71 8.06 0.19
N ALA A 28 6.78 7.34 0.82
CA ALA A 28 5.90 7.89 1.84
C ALA A 28 5.54 6.83 2.89
N GLU A 29 5.22 7.29 4.10
CA GLU A 29 4.76 6.45 5.18
C GLU A 29 3.66 7.13 5.98
N CYS A 30 2.68 6.36 6.47
CA CYS A 30 1.66 6.87 7.36
C CYS A 30 1.32 5.82 8.44
N LEU A 31 1.46 6.20 9.71
CA LEU A 31 1.03 5.37 10.83
C LEU A 31 -0.35 5.82 11.30
N THR A 32 -1.30 4.89 11.31
CA THR A 32 -2.68 5.14 11.74
C THR A 32 -3.10 4.21 12.88
N THR A 33 -4.26 4.50 13.46
CA THR A 33 -4.98 3.55 14.32
C THR A 33 -5.61 2.44 13.48
N ASN A 34 -5.97 1.34 14.11
CA ASN A 34 -6.48 0.14 13.43
C ASN A 34 -7.85 0.32 12.75
N ASN A 35 -8.61 1.33 13.15
CA ASN A 35 -9.94 1.63 12.61
C ASN A 35 -9.93 2.49 11.33
N VAL A 36 -8.76 2.99 10.91
CA VAL A 36 -8.62 3.76 9.67
C VAL A 36 -8.58 2.82 8.48
N HIS A 37 -9.40 3.05 7.45
CA HIS A 37 -9.37 2.27 6.22
C HIS A 37 -8.08 2.53 5.43
N ASP A 38 -7.60 1.53 4.71
CA ASP A 38 -6.28 1.58 4.05
C ASP A 38 -6.21 2.59 2.88
N THR A 39 -7.35 3.02 2.35
CA THR A 39 -7.42 4.07 1.31
C THR A 39 -7.28 5.49 1.86
N VAL A 40 -7.64 5.72 3.13
CA VAL A 40 -7.67 7.06 3.74
C VAL A 40 -6.32 7.79 3.70
N PRO A 41 -5.17 7.14 3.99
CA PRO A 41 -3.89 7.84 3.94
C PRO A 41 -3.33 8.03 2.53
N VAL A 42 -3.88 7.36 1.50
CA VAL A 42 -3.31 7.37 0.15
C VAL A 42 -3.23 8.77 -0.47
N PRO A 43 -4.26 9.63 -0.44
CA PRO A 43 -4.16 10.97 -1.01
C PRO A 43 -3.01 11.77 -0.42
N GLY A 44 -2.91 11.84 0.91
CA GLY A 44 -1.83 12.57 1.59
C GLY A 44 -0.43 11.99 1.30
N MET A 45 -0.32 10.66 1.19
CA MET A 45 0.95 10.02 0.82
C MET A 45 1.35 10.33 -0.63
N LEU A 46 0.38 10.47 -1.55
CA LEU A 46 0.63 10.89 -2.93
C LEU A 46 1.04 12.36 -3.01
N ASP A 47 0.44 13.23 -2.19
CA ASP A 47 0.75 14.66 -2.17
C ASP A 47 2.17 14.95 -1.63
N GLU A 48 2.73 14.03 -0.83
CA GLU A 48 4.13 14.11 -0.37
C GLU A 48 5.16 13.79 -1.48
N GLN A 49 4.72 13.25 -2.65
CA GLN A 49 5.63 12.86 -3.71
C GLN A 49 6.14 14.08 -4.48
N LYS A 50 7.45 14.19 -4.62
CA LYS A 50 8.11 15.25 -5.41
C LYS A 50 8.22 14.89 -6.90
N THR A 51 8.18 13.61 -7.22
CA THR A 51 8.29 13.09 -8.59
C THR A 51 6.93 12.57 -9.07
N PRO A 52 6.60 12.73 -10.35
CA PRO A 52 5.37 12.20 -10.89
C PRO A 52 5.25 10.69 -10.69
N VAL A 53 4.07 10.23 -10.29
CA VAL A 53 3.75 8.81 -10.13
C VAL A 53 2.98 8.38 -11.36
N GLY A 54 3.56 7.51 -12.19
CA GLY A 54 2.89 7.02 -13.40
C GLY A 54 1.90 5.89 -13.12
N ARG A 55 2.24 4.96 -12.20
CA ARG A 55 1.44 3.79 -11.85
C ARG A 55 1.36 3.57 -10.35
N PHE A 56 0.18 3.18 -9.89
CA PHE A 56 -0.06 2.82 -8.49
C PHE A 56 -0.45 1.34 -8.39
N TYR A 57 0.38 0.54 -7.72
CA TYR A 57 0.13 -0.87 -7.45
C TYR A 57 -0.47 -1.04 -6.06
N GLY A 58 -1.74 -1.44 -5.98
CA GLY A 58 -2.48 -1.59 -4.73
C GLY A 58 -3.00 -3.01 -4.49
N ASP A 59 -3.34 -3.30 -3.24
CA ASP A 59 -4.03 -4.53 -2.88
C ASP A 59 -5.52 -4.47 -3.29
N GLY A 60 -6.15 -5.63 -3.42
CA GLY A 60 -7.58 -5.72 -3.71
C GLY A 60 -8.50 -5.10 -2.65
N ILE A 61 -8.00 -4.88 -1.41
CA ILE A 61 -8.72 -4.12 -0.40
C ILE A 61 -8.86 -2.63 -0.77
N LEU A 62 -7.99 -2.15 -1.65
CA LEU A 62 -7.98 -0.79 -2.16
C LEU A 62 -8.90 -0.60 -3.39
N ASP A 63 -9.63 -1.63 -3.84
CA ASP A 63 -10.62 -1.54 -4.94
C ASP A 63 -11.85 -0.72 -4.52
N THR A 64 -11.68 0.58 -4.36
CA THR A 64 -12.72 1.54 -3.96
C THR A 64 -12.82 2.70 -4.93
N TRP A 65 -14.01 3.27 -5.10
CA TRP A 65 -14.23 4.43 -5.97
C TRP A 65 -13.42 5.65 -5.56
N ASP A 66 -13.25 5.87 -4.25
CA ASP A 66 -12.46 6.98 -3.71
C ASP A 66 -11.00 6.89 -4.15
N LEU A 67 -10.43 5.68 -4.16
CA LEU A 67 -9.07 5.50 -4.67
C LEU A 67 -8.99 5.80 -6.16
N TYR A 68 -9.90 5.22 -6.97
CA TYR A 68 -9.88 5.47 -8.41
C TYR A 68 -10.06 6.95 -8.75
N GLY A 69 -10.97 7.66 -8.06
CA GLY A 69 -11.13 9.11 -8.20
C GLY A 69 -9.86 9.88 -7.81
N THR A 70 -9.21 9.49 -6.72
CA THR A 70 -7.95 10.09 -6.25
C THR A 70 -6.81 9.92 -7.28
N LEU A 71 -6.70 8.75 -7.90
CA LEU A 71 -5.67 8.45 -8.88
C LEU A 71 -5.96 9.12 -10.24
N ASP A 72 -7.22 9.13 -10.67
CA ASP A 72 -7.66 9.76 -11.91
C ASP A 72 -7.38 11.27 -11.91
N GLN A 73 -7.73 11.97 -10.82
CA GLN A 73 -7.42 13.40 -10.63
C GLN A 73 -5.92 13.73 -10.75
N ARG A 74 -5.04 12.75 -10.53
CA ARG A 74 -3.59 12.90 -10.60
C ARG A 74 -2.97 12.30 -11.86
N GLY A 75 -3.79 11.77 -12.77
CA GLY A 75 -3.32 11.08 -13.98
C GLY A 75 -2.52 9.82 -13.70
N ILE A 76 -2.77 9.13 -12.57
CA ILE A 76 -2.05 7.93 -12.14
C ILE A 76 -2.81 6.69 -12.59
N GLU A 77 -2.13 5.79 -13.31
CA GLU A 77 -2.71 4.50 -13.74
C GLU A 77 -2.86 3.53 -12.53
N PRO A 78 -4.08 3.12 -12.18
CA PRO A 78 -4.29 2.16 -11.09
C PRO A 78 -4.05 0.73 -11.55
N VAL A 79 -3.23 -0.02 -10.82
CA VAL A 79 -3.03 -1.47 -10.96
C VAL A 79 -3.49 -2.14 -9.68
N VAL A 80 -4.82 -2.23 -9.51
CA VAL A 80 -5.49 -2.78 -8.33
C VAL A 80 -6.36 -3.96 -8.76
N PRO A 81 -6.18 -5.16 -8.17
CA PRO A 81 -7.02 -6.30 -8.50
C PRO A 81 -8.47 -6.03 -8.06
N PRO A 82 -9.46 -6.14 -8.95
CA PRO A 82 -10.86 -5.92 -8.56
C PRO A 82 -11.28 -6.96 -7.52
N GLN A 83 -12.23 -6.62 -6.66
CA GLN A 83 -12.81 -7.58 -5.71
C GLN A 83 -13.47 -8.76 -6.45
N ARG A 84 -13.63 -9.90 -5.76
CA ARG A 84 -14.16 -11.11 -6.40
C ARG A 84 -15.59 -10.94 -6.92
N ASN A 85 -16.38 -10.13 -6.25
CA ASN A 85 -17.76 -9.79 -6.57
C ASN A 85 -17.89 -8.49 -7.37
N ALA A 86 -16.78 -7.95 -7.89
CA ALA A 86 -16.82 -6.72 -8.66
C ALA A 86 -17.63 -6.87 -9.96
N VAL A 87 -18.53 -5.93 -10.17
CA VAL A 87 -19.35 -5.83 -11.38
C VAL A 87 -18.91 -4.66 -12.24
N LEU A 88 -19.17 -4.75 -13.55
CA LEU A 88 -18.88 -3.66 -14.48
C LEU A 88 -19.84 -2.50 -14.22
N THR A 89 -19.30 -1.29 -14.20
CA THR A 89 -20.08 -0.05 -14.10
C THR A 89 -20.51 0.44 -15.48
N ARG A 90 -19.60 0.34 -16.47
CA ARG A 90 -19.89 0.69 -17.86
C ARG A 90 -19.84 -0.55 -18.74
N HIS A 91 -20.96 -0.88 -19.37
CA HIS A 91 -21.06 -1.97 -20.32
C HIS A 91 -20.43 -1.61 -21.67
N GLY A 92 -20.21 -2.61 -22.54
CA GLY A 92 -19.48 -2.44 -23.80
C GLY A 92 -20.12 -1.48 -24.81
N ASN A 93 -21.41 -1.20 -24.68
CA ASN A 93 -22.17 -0.25 -25.51
C ASN A 93 -22.13 1.21 -25.00
N SER A 94 -21.46 1.47 -23.88
CA SER A 94 -21.30 2.82 -23.34
C SER A 94 -20.39 3.66 -24.25
N LYS A 95 -20.85 4.86 -24.64
CA LYS A 95 -20.07 5.87 -25.37
C LYS A 95 -19.07 6.62 -24.45
N LEU A 96 -19.18 6.47 -23.13
CA LEU A 96 -18.31 7.12 -22.15
C LEU A 96 -16.91 6.45 -22.15
N PRO A 97 -15.86 7.19 -21.74
CA PRO A 97 -14.51 6.64 -21.59
C PRO A 97 -14.50 5.40 -20.69
N LYS A 98 -13.64 4.43 -21.01
CA LYS A 98 -13.51 3.21 -20.22
C LYS A 98 -12.95 3.54 -18.82
N LEU A 99 -13.54 2.93 -17.81
CA LEU A 99 -13.03 3.06 -16.43
C LEU A 99 -11.90 2.06 -16.20
N PRO A 100 -10.79 2.47 -15.59
CA PRO A 100 -9.66 1.56 -15.29
C PRO A 100 -10.10 0.34 -14.48
N ARG A 101 -11.04 0.49 -13.54
CA ARG A 101 -11.63 -0.59 -12.77
C ARG A 101 -12.35 -1.62 -13.65
N ASP A 102 -13.16 -1.15 -14.60
CA ASP A 102 -13.88 -2.02 -15.53
C ASP A 102 -12.93 -2.76 -16.46
N GLU A 103 -11.84 -2.11 -16.91
CA GLU A 103 -10.79 -2.76 -17.70
C GLU A 103 -10.08 -3.86 -16.90
N ALA A 104 -9.81 -3.64 -15.61
CA ALA A 104 -9.26 -4.67 -14.74
C ALA A 104 -10.23 -5.86 -14.59
N ILE A 105 -11.54 -5.60 -14.45
CA ILE A 105 -12.58 -6.66 -14.38
C ILE A 105 -12.62 -7.45 -15.70
N ARG A 106 -12.65 -6.77 -16.85
CA ARG A 106 -12.62 -7.41 -18.18
C ARG A 106 -11.35 -8.23 -18.38
N GLY A 107 -10.20 -7.68 -17.98
CA GLY A 107 -8.92 -8.36 -18.02
C GLY A 107 -8.92 -9.65 -17.17
N CYS A 108 -9.44 -9.58 -15.95
CA CYS A 108 -9.58 -10.75 -15.08
C CYS A 108 -10.55 -11.81 -15.65
N ARG A 109 -11.63 -11.39 -16.31
CA ARG A 109 -12.56 -12.32 -16.98
C ARG A 109 -11.92 -12.99 -18.20
N LYS A 110 -11.15 -12.24 -18.99
CA LYS A 110 -10.52 -12.73 -20.22
C LYS A 110 -9.31 -13.65 -19.97
N PHE A 111 -8.43 -13.29 -19.05
CA PHE A 111 -7.15 -13.97 -18.84
C PHE A 111 -7.09 -14.77 -17.53
N GLY A 112 -8.16 -14.78 -16.73
CA GLY A 112 -8.14 -15.21 -15.35
C GLY A 112 -7.34 -14.24 -14.46
N ARG A 113 -7.56 -14.29 -13.15
CA ARG A 113 -6.87 -13.39 -12.20
C ARG A 113 -5.34 -13.52 -12.24
N LYS A 114 -4.83 -14.76 -12.37
CA LYS A 114 -3.38 -15.01 -12.49
C LYS A 114 -2.81 -14.38 -13.75
N GLY A 115 -3.42 -14.66 -14.90
CA GLY A 115 -2.99 -14.12 -16.19
C GLY A 115 -3.03 -12.60 -16.25
N TRP A 116 -4.11 -11.99 -15.71
CA TRP A 116 -4.20 -10.53 -15.60
C TRP A 116 -3.06 -9.95 -14.77
N LYS A 117 -2.79 -10.52 -13.58
CA LYS A 117 -1.70 -10.05 -12.71
C LYS A 117 -0.33 -10.09 -13.40
N VAL A 118 -0.05 -11.14 -14.16
CA VAL A 118 1.19 -11.23 -14.94
C VAL A 118 1.23 -10.14 -16.01
N LYS A 119 0.14 -9.98 -16.77
CA LYS A 119 0.05 -9.02 -17.87
C LYS A 119 0.26 -7.57 -17.44
N VAL A 120 -0.25 -7.18 -16.26
CA VAL A 120 -0.11 -5.80 -15.74
C VAL A 120 1.12 -5.59 -14.86
N GLY A 121 1.98 -6.60 -14.69
CA GLY A 121 3.17 -6.50 -13.85
C GLY A 121 2.87 -6.37 -12.36
N TYR A 122 1.76 -6.94 -11.88
CA TYR A 122 1.28 -6.81 -10.49
C TYR A 122 2.26 -7.35 -9.44
N HIS A 123 3.22 -8.20 -9.83
CA HIS A 123 4.26 -8.72 -8.94
C HIS A 123 5.08 -7.61 -8.26
N ARG A 124 5.18 -6.42 -8.87
CA ARG A 124 5.85 -5.26 -8.29
C ARG A 124 5.26 -4.84 -6.92
N ARG A 125 4.01 -5.17 -6.65
CA ARG A 125 3.37 -4.92 -5.35
C ARG A 125 4.08 -5.64 -4.19
N SER A 126 4.69 -6.80 -4.42
CA SER A 126 5.37 -7.58 -3.38
C SER A 126 6.55 -6.86 -2.72
N ILE A 127 7.09 -5.82 -3.35
CA ILE A 127 8.17 -4.99 -2.79
C ILE A 127 7.76 -4.35 -1.46
N VAL A 128 6.48 -4.00 -1.30
CA VAL A 128 5.95 -3.47 -0.02
C VAL A 128 6.03 -4.52 1.09
N GLU A 129 5.75 -5.78 0.77
CA GLU A 129 5.85 -6.90 1.72
C GLU A 129 7.31 -7.12 2.14
N THR A 130 8.24 -7.04 1.19
CA THR A 130 9.68 -7.13 1.44
C THR A 130 10.16 -6.00 2.35
N ALA A 131 9.77 -4.76 2.09
CA ALA A 131 10.14 -3.63 2.95
C ALA A 131 9.53 -3.76 4.35
N MET A 132 8.28 -4.20 4.46
CA MET A 132 7.63 -4.45 5.74
C MET A 132 8.33 -5.57 6.52
N PHE A 133 8.75 -6.64 5.84
CA PHE A 133 9.55 -7.71 6.44
C PHE A 133 10.89 -7.18 6.96
N ARG A 134 11.63 -6.42 6.15
CA ARG A 134 12.90 -5.78 6.55
C ARG A 134 12.74 -4.87 7.77
N LEU A 135 11.71 -4.01 7.78
CA LEU A 135 11.40 -3.15 8.93
C LEU A 135 11.18 -3.97 10.21
N LYS A 136 10.40 -5.05 10.14
CA LYS A 136 10.13 -5.92 11.28
C LYS A 136 11.38 -6.68 11.74
N THR A 137 12.22 -7.12 10.82
CA THR A 137 13.45 -7.86 11.13
C THR A 137 14.48 -6.94 11.82
N ILE A 138 14.66 -5.71 11.32
CA ILE A 138 15.67 -4.78 11.84
C ILE A 138 15.23 -4.13 13.15
N PHE A 139 13.96 -3.69 13.23
CA PHE A 139 13.49 -2.87 14.35
C PHE A 139 12.52 -3.60 15.29
N GLY A 140 12.15 -4.84 14.96
CA GLY A 140 11.11 -5.58 15.64
C GLY A 140 9.69 -5.13 15.26
N GLY A 141 8.70 -5.95 15.61
CA GLY A 141 7.29 -5.70 15.29
C GLY A 141 6.56 -4.76 16.26
N ARG A 142 7.28 -4.17 17.24
CA ARG A 142 6.68 -3.31 18.28
C ARG A 142 7.26 -1.91 18.24
N LEU A 143 6.39 -0.90 18.41
CA LEU A 143 6.81 0.48 18.64
C LEU A 143 7.17 0.64 20.13
N LYS A 144 8.24 1.38 20.41
CA LYS A 144 8.74 1.62 21.77
C LYS A 144 7.96 2.75 22.46
N ASN A 145 7.51 3.73 21.69
CA ASN A 145 6.79 4.89 22.18
C ASN A 145 5.32 4.55 22.52
N ARG A 146 4.74 5.22 23.52
CA ARG A 146 3.35 5.02 23.96
C ARG A 146 2.37 5.97 23.28
N LEU A 147 2.75 7.23 23.08
CA LEU A 147 1.92 8.28 22.48
C LEU A 147 1.91 8.14 20.95
N LEU A 148 0.74 8.24 20.32
CA LEU A 148 0.59 8.09 18.87
C LEU A 148 1.48 9.06 18.07
N ARG A 149 1.58 10.33 18.53
CA ARG A 149 2.47 11.32 17.91
C ARG A 149 3.93 10.85 17.85
N ASN A 150 4.42 10.28 18.97
CA ASN A 150 5.79 9.78 19.06
C ASN A 150 5.96 8.46 18.28
N GLN A 151 4.91 7.62 18.23
CA GLN A 151 4.87 6.42 17.38
C GLN A 151 4.98 6.77 15.90
N LYS A 152 4.32 7.85 15.44
CA LYS A 152 4.47 8.37 14.06
C LYS A 152 5.91 8.78 13.78
N THR A 153 6.53 9.54 14.69
CA THR A 153 7.94 9.94 14.56
C THR A 153 8.86 8.72 14.53
N GLU A 154 8.65 7.75 15.43
CA GLU A 154 9.42 6.51 15.47
C GLU A 154 9.30 5.72 14.15
N SER A 155 8.08 5.58 13.62
CA SER A 155 7.85 4.94 12.33
C SER A 155 8.61 5.62 11.20
N ARG A 156 8.53 6.96 11.13
CA ARG A 156 9.23 7.77 10.13
C ARG A 156 10.75 7.60 10.20
N ILE A 157 11.31 7.60 11.39
CA ILE A 157 12.75 7.37 11.60
C ILE A 157 13.16 5.98 11.11
N ARG A 158 12.40 4.94 11.46
CA ARG A 158 12.66 3.56 11.01
C ARG A 158 12.63 3.44 9.48
N CYS A 159 11.67 4.07 8.82
CA CYS A 159 11.57 4.10 7.37
C CYS A 159 12.78 4.82 6.73
N LYS A 160 13.21 5.96 7.30
CA LYS A 160 14.39 6.68 6.83
C LYS A 160 15.68 5.85 6.98
N ILE A 161 15.84 5.16 8.11
CA ILE A 161 17.00 4.28 8.33
C ILE A 161 16.97 3.12 7.32
N LEU A 162 15.80 2.51 7.06
CA LEU A 162 15.70 1.45 6.06
C LEU A 162 16.05 1.95 4.65
N ASN A 163 15.63 3.15 4.28
CA ASN A 163 16.03 3.76 3.02
C ASN A 163 17.54 3.96 2.94
N HIS A 164 18.16 4.39 4.05
CA HIS A 164 19.62 4.51 4.11
C HIS A 164 20.30 3.16 3.85
N PHE A 165 19.86 2.09 4.50
CA PHE A 165 20.36 0.74 4.21
C PHE A 165 20.13 0.30 2.76
N THR A 166 18.99 0.65 2.18
CA THR A 166 18.71 0.35 0.76
C THR A 166 19.72 1.03 -0.17
N LYS A 167 20.14 2.27 0.14
CA LYS A 167 21.16 3.00 -0.64
C LYS A 167 22.57 2.44 -0.47
N LEU A 168 22.90 1.91 0.69
CA LEU A 168 24.19 1.27 0.93
C LEU A 168 24.36 -0.07 0.20
N GLY A 169 23.25 -0.63 -0.30
CA GLY A 169 23.23 -1.92 -0.96
C GLY A 169 23.04 -3.08 0.01
N MET A 170 22.77 -4.28 -0.54
CA MET A 170 22.70 -5.51 0.23
C MET A 170 24.10 -5.98 0.62
N PRO A 171 24.31 -6.51 1.84
CA PRO A 171 25.58 -7.13 2.20
C PRO A 171 25.95 -8.21 1.18
N LYS A 172 27.14 -8.13 0.63
CA LYS A 172 27.72 -9.25 -0.12
C LYS A 172 28.29 -10.23 0.90
N TYR A 173 27.75 -11.43 0.94
CA TYR A 173 28.36 -12.52 1.69
C TYR A 173 29.45 -13.12 0.79
N GLU A 174 30.68 -13.11 1.25
CA GLU A 174 31.78 -13.89 0.67
C GLU A 174 31.63 -15.36 1.06
#